data_c4e1c7d88e2ef16bf35bce4753a6e0d1
#
_entry.id   c4e1c7d88e2ef16bf35bce4753a6e0d1
#
_cell.length_a   1.000
_cell.length_b   1.000
_cell.length_c   1.000
_cell.angle_alpha   90.00
_cell.angle_beta   90.00
_cell.angle_gamma   90.00
#
_symmetry.space_group_name_H-M   'P 1'
#
loop_
_entity.id
_entity.type
_entity.pdbx_description
1 polymer ?
#
loop_
_entity_poly.entity_id
_entity_poly.type
_entity_poly.pdbx_seq_one_letter_code
_entity_poly.pdbx_strand_id
1 'polypeptide(L)'
;MVAIVPTITTDDPAVYRDRLEIYRQFTERIHIDVSDGQFAPSKTLNLNQLYWPWNDNGGLKIDLHLMMERPIDWLDQLVSLSPDRIIMHAESDQADKLLPKIFDHLAKFQIGCGLALLPRTAPAEVGELIRLADTVLIFGGRLGYQGGEADLAQLEKVAQIKQINPGALVEWDGGARLENIAVIAGAGVMQIDVGSAISYSADALGAYREIVELANE
;
A
#
# COMPACT_ATOMS: atom_id res chain seq x y z
N MET A 1 -15.46 6.79 -7.97
CA MET A 1 -15.51 6.14 -6.64
C MET A 1 -14.08 5.85 -6.20
N VAL A 2 -13.78 6.10 -4.93
CA VAL A 2 -12.51 5.77 -4.30
C VAL A 2 -12.54 4.32 -3.82
N ALA A 3 -11.48 3.56 -4.09
CA ALA A 3 -11.36 2.18 -3.61
C ALA A 3 -10.91 2.18 -2.14
N ILE A 4 -11.60 1.42 -1.29
CA ILE A 4 -11.17 1.15 0.09
C ILE A 4 -10.56 -0.24 0.13
N VAL A 5 -9.31 -0.32 0.59
CA VAL A 5 -8.54 -1.56 0.61
C VAL A 5 -8.13 -1.89 2.05
N PRO A 6 -8.60 -3.02 2.59
CA PRO A 6 -8.20 -3.46 3.92
C PRO A 6 -6.71 -3.80 3.97
N THR A 7 -6.02 -3.35 5.03
CA THR A 7 -4.59 -3.57 5.22
C THR A 7 -4.32 -4.66 6.26
N ILE A 8 -3.36 -5.54 5.97
CA ILE A 8 -2.82 -6.52 6.91
C ILE A 8 -1.39 -6.13 7.29
N THR A 9 -1.19 -5.73 8.56
CA THR A 9 0.12 -5.46 9.15
C THR A 9 0.25 -6.32 10.40
N THR A 10 1.05 -7.37 10.38
CA THR A 10 1.23 -8.29 11.50
C THR A 10 2.53 -9.08 11.38
N ASP A 11 3.10 -9.49 12.51
CA ASP A 11 4.21 -10.43 12.63
C ASP A 11 3.74 -11.85 13.02
N ASP A 12 2.42 -12.02 13.29
CA ASP A 12 1.81 -13.30 13.67
C ASP A 12 1.17 -13.98 12.46
N PRO A 13 1.65 -15.19 12.06
CA PRO A 13 1.07 -15.96 10.95
C PRO A 13 -0.39 -16.37 11.15
N ALA A 14 -0.85 -16.54 12.41
CA ALA A 14 -2.25 -16.88 12.67
C ALA A 14 -3.15 -15.67 12.41
N VAL A 15 -2.76 -14.49 12.91
CA VAL A 15 -3.48 -13.24 12.66
C VAL A 15 -3.51 -12.91 11.16
N TYR A 16 -2.41 -13.13 10.45
CA TYR A 16 -2.34 -12.94 9.00
C TYR A 16 -3.40 -13.78 8.28
N ARG A 17 -3.41 -15.09 8.56
CA ARG A 17 -4.34 -16.05 7.94
C ARG A 17 -5.79 -15.69 8.24
N ASP A 18 -6.10 -15.38 9.49
CA ASP A 18 -7.47 -15.06 9.91
C ASP A 18 -7.97 -13.79 9.22
N ARG A 19 -7.14 -12.74 9.15
CA ARG A 19 -7.50 -11.49 8.44
C ARG A 19 -7.67 -11.72 6.94
N LEU A 20 -6.78 -12.47 6.31
CA LEU A 20 -6.88 -12.81 4.89
C LEU A 20 -8.21 -13.52 4.60
N GLU A 21 -8.59 -14.53 5.43
CA GLU A 21 -9.83 -15.26 5.28
C GLU A 21 -11.07 -14.39 5.52
N ILE A 22 -11.03 -13.45 6.43
CA ILE A 22 -12.11 -12.49 6.67
C ILE A 22 -12.24 -11.51 5.52
N TYR A 23 -11.15 -10.87 5.11
CA TYR A 23 -11.19 -9.77 4.15
C TYR A 23 -11.59 -10.24 2.75
N ARG A 24 -11.11 -11.40 2.28
CA ARG A 24 -11.47 -11.96 0.98
C ARG A 24 -12.98 -12.25 0.80
N GLN A 25 -13.77 -12.19 1.87
CA GLN A 25 -15.23 -12.37 1.80
C GLN A 25 -15.96 -11.11 1.34
N PHE A 26 -15.34 -9.94 1.42
CA PHE A 26 -16.00 -8.67 1.13
C PHE A 26 -15.18 -7.70 0.28
N THR A 27 -13.93 -8.02 -0.03
CA THR A 27 -13.09 -7.20 -0.93
C THR A 27 -12.40 -8.08 -1.97
N GLU A 28 -12.15 -7.48 -3.13
CA GLU A 28 -11.38 -8.10 -4.20
C GLU A 28 -9.89 -7.74 -4.13
N ARG A 29 -9.49 -6.83 -3.23
CA ARG A 29 -8.11 -6.37 -3.08
C ARG A 29 -7.73 -6.26 -1.61
N ILE A 30 -6.54 -6.67 -1.27
CA ILE A 30 -5.95 -6.55 0.08
C ILE A 30 -4.57 -5.94 -0.05
N HIS A 31 -4.26 -4.99 0.82
CA HIS A 31 -2.95 -4.40 1.00
C HIS A 31 -2.20 -5.14 2.12
N ILE A 32 -0.95 -5.55 1.88
CA ILE A 32 -0.14 -6.29 2.85
C ILE A 32 1.15 -5.53 3.10
N ASP A 33 1.35 -5.13 4.35
CA ASP A 33 2.58 -4.47 4.80
C ASP A 33 3.68 -5.47 5.11
N VAL A 34 4.84 -5.27 4.50
CA VAL A 34 6.05 -6.06 4.75
C VAL A 34 7.18 -5.15 5.20
N SER A 35 7.64 -5.35 6.43
CA SER A 35 8.71 -4.56 7.03
C SER A 35 9.86 -5.44 7.50
N ASP A 36 11.10 -5.05 7.14
CA ASP A 36 12.34 -5.77 7.47
C ASP A 36 12.91 -5.40 8.85
N GLY A 37 12.40 -4.34 9.48
CA GLY A 37 12.91 -3.80 10.74
C GLY A 37 14.21 -3.03 10.59
N GLN A 38 14.64 -2.72 9.36
CA GLN A 38 15.78 -1.85 9.04
C GLN A 38 15.26 -0.51 8.50
N PHE A 39 14.39 -0.55 7.50
CA PHE A 39 13.75 0.64 6.94
C PHE A 39 12.73 1.25 7.90
N ALA A 40 11.92 0.43 8.53
CA ALA A 40 10.98 0.83 9.59
C ALA A 40 11.33 0.13 10.92
N PRO A 41 10.97 0.73 12.09
CA PRO A 41 11.36 0.18 13.39
C PRO A 41 10.63 -1.11 13.78
N SER A 42 9.53 -1.45 13.09
CA SER A 42 8.78 -2.69 13.29
C SER A 42 9.20 -3.78 12.32
N LYS A 43 8.90 -5.03 12.67
CA LYS A 43 8.96 -6.17 11.76
C LYS A 43 7.57 -6.74 11.58
N THR A 44 7.27 -7.16 10.36
CA THR A 44 6.08 -7.96 10.04
C THR A 44 6.49 -9.37 9.63
N LEU A 45 5.56 -10.16 9.11
CA LEU A 45 5.89 -11.41 8.45
C LEU A 45 6.90 -11.15 7.33
N ASN A 46 7.86 -12.05 7.19
CA ASN A 46 8.77 -12.00 6.06
C ASN A 46 8.13 -12.63 4.81
N LEU A 47 8.68 -12.35 3.63
CA LEU A 47 8.13 -12.80 2.36
C LEU A 47 7.93 -14.32 2.26
N ASN A 48 8.77 -15.12 2.94
CA ASN A 48 8.64 -16.59 2.94
C ASN A 48 7.43 -17.11 3.72
N GLN A 49 6.81 -16.28 4.54
CA GLN A 49 5.65 -16.63 5.36
C GLN A 49 4.34 -16.18 4.72
N LEU A 50 4.43 -15.37 3.65
CA LEU A 50 3.27 -14.88 2.93
C LEU A 50 2.74 -15.92 1.97
N TYR A 51 1.43 -16.00 1.89
CA TYR A 51 0.69 -16.77 0.88
C TYR A 51 -0.71 -16.17 0.74
N TRP A 52 -1.31 -16.35 -0.40
CA TRP A 52 -2.74 -16.07 -0.64
C TRP A 52 -3.31 -17.09 -1.60
N PRO A 53 -4.64 -17.35 -1.52
CA PRO A 53 -5.27 -18.33 -2.40
C PRO A 53 -5.30 -17.78 -3.82
N TRP A 54 -4.76 -18.56 -4.75
CA TRP A 54 -4.91 -18.34 -6.19
C TRP A 54 -6.31 -18.81 -6.60
N ASN A 55 -7.10 -17.92 -7.19
CA ASN A 55 -8.38 -18.30 -7.76
C ASN A 55 -8.32 -18.21 -9.27
N ASP A 56 -8.66 -19.31 -9.95
CA ASP A 56 -8.69 -19.41 -11.42
C ASP A 56 -9.74 -18.46 -12.08
N ASN A 57 -10.58 -17.78 -11.29
CA ASN A 57 -11.70 -16.98 -11.76
C ASN A 57 -11.62 -15.48 -11.39
N GLY A 58 -10.47 -14.86 -11.50
CA GLY A 58 -10.28 -13.44 -11.20
C GLY A 58 -10.07 -13.18 -9.71
N GLY A 59 -9.13 -13.91 -9.13
CA GLY A 59 -8.87 -14.01 -7.71
C GLY A 59 -8.55 -12.71 -6.98
N LEU A 60 -8.34 -12.88 -5.68
CA LEU A 60 -7.98 -11.81 -4.77
C LEU A 60 -6.72 -11.08 -5.27
N LYS A 61 -6.82 -9.78 -5.45
CA LYS A 61 -5.70 -8.90 -5.82
C LYS A 61 -4.90 -8.53 -4.59
N ILE A 62 -3.59 -8.57 -4.71
CA ILE A 62 -2.68 -8.28 -3.60
C ILE A 62 -1.75 -7.14 -3.96
N ASP A 63 -1.75 -6.10 -3.13
CA ASP A 63 -0.76 -5.05 -3.14
C ASP A 63 0.25 -5.32 -2.00
N LEU A 64 1.53 -5.51 -2.33
CA LEU A 64 2.60 -5.64 -1.34
C LEU A 64 3.27 -4.28 -1.13
N HIS A 65 3.16 -3.73 0.06
CA HIS A 65 3.86 -2.52 0.46
C HIS A 65 5.13 -2.88 1.23
N LEU A 66 6.27 -2.61 0.62
CA LEU A 66 7.58 -2.99 1.12
C LEU A 66 8.25 -1.83 1.87
N MET A 67 8.22 -1.89 3.17
CA MET A 67 9.02 -1.04 4.06
C MET A 67 10.38 -1.72 4.29
N MET A 68 11.21 -1.77 3.23
CA MET A 68 12.50 -2.47 3.20
C MET A 68 13.62 -1.54 2.77
N GLU A 69 14.78 -1.67 3.43
CA GLU A 69 15.98 -0.92 3.08
C GLU A 69 16.46 -1.28 1.67
N ARG A 70 16.46 -2.56 1.32
CA ARG A 70 16.99 -3.08 0.04
C ARG A 70 16.00 -4.07 -0.62
N PRO A 71 14.93 -3.60 -1.26
CA PRO A 71 13.96 -4.48 -1.91
C PRO A 71 14.56 -5.31 -3.06
N ILE A 72 15.64 -4.83 -3.69
CA ILE A 72 16.32 -5.55 -4.79
C ILE A 72 16.82 -6.95 -4.36
N ASP A 73 17.20 -7.12 -3.10
CA ASP A 73 17.75 -8.38 -2.59
C ASP A 73 16.68 -9.50 -2.50
N TRP A 74 15.41 -9.14 -2.67
CA TRP A 74 14.25 -10.04 -2.59
C TRP A 74 13.50 -10.22 -3.91
N LEU A 75 14.06 -9.72 -5.02
CA LEU A 75 13.35 -9.60 -6.30
C LEU A 75 12.82 -10.95 -6.83
N ASP A 76 13.61 -12.01 -6.79
CA ASP A 76 13.18 -13.35 -7.25
C ASP A 76 12.00 -13.88 -6.44
N GLN A 77 12.00 -13.63 -5.13
CA GLN A 77 10.94 -14.04 -4.24
C GLN A 77 9.66 -13.22 -4.46
N LEU A 78 9.81 -11.91 -4.65
CA LEU A 78 8.69 -11.03 -4.96
C LEU A 78 7.99 -11.44 -6.25
N VAL A 79 8.77 -11.78 -7.29
CA VAL A 79 8.23 -12.33 -8.55
C VAL A 79 7.54 -13.67 -8.32
N SER A 80 8.14 -14.57 -7.51
CA SER A 80 7.57 -15.89 -7.21
C SER A 80 6.23 -15.81 -6.45
N LEU A 81 6.04 -14.80 -5.61
CA LEU A 81 4.77 -14.53 -4.93
C LEU A 81 3.68 -14.05 -5.88
N SER A 82 4.07 -13.45 -7.01
CA SER A 82 3.16 -12.92 -8.04
C SER A 82 2.01 -12.07 -7.48
N PRO A 83 2.27 -10.99 -6.73
CA PRO A 83 1.24 -10.04 -6.34
C PRO A 83 0.76 -9.24 -7.55
N ASP A 84 -0.39 -8.59 -7.45
CA ASP A 84 -0.84 -7.67 -8.49
C ASP A 84 0.03 -6.41 -8.56
N ARG A 85 0.52 -5.95 -7.41
CA ARG A 85 1.35 -4.75 -7.32
C ARG A 85 2.38 -4.87 -6.20
N ILE A 86 3.55 -4.27 -6.42
CA ILE A 86 4.59 -4.09 -5.40
C ILE A 86 4.88 -2.61 -5.26
N ILE A 87 4.73 -2.09 -4.04
CA ILE A 87 4.92 -0.68 -3.69
C ILE A 87 6.20 -0.58 -2.86
N MET A 88 7.16 0.22 -3.32
CA MET A 88 8.46 0.39 -2.69
C MET A 88 8.72 1.86 -2.38
N HIS A 89 9.46 2.13 -1.31
CA HIS A 89 9.73 3.49 -0.88
C HIS A 89 10.81 4.19 -1.73
N ALA A 90 10.56 5.44 -2.06
CA ALA A 90 11.55 6.31 -2.71
C ALA A 90 12.80 6.54 -1.84
N GLU A 91 12.68 6.29 -0.54
CA GLU A 91 13.75 6.45 0.46
C GLU A 91 14.55 5.16 0.73
N SER A 92 14.28 4.07 0.02
CA SER A 92 15.09 2.83 0.07
C SER A 92 16.52 3.07 -0.42
N ASP A 93 17.45 2.22 0.00
CA ASP A 93 18.87 2.35 -0.40
C ASP A 93 19.03 2.39 -1.92
N GLN A 94 19.68 3.45 -2.41
CA GLN A 94 19.91 3.69 -3.83
C GLN A 94 18.64 3.63 -4.70
N ALA A 95 17.51 4.06 -4.19
CA ALA A 95 16.21 3.99 -4.89
C ALA A 95 16.27 4.59 -6.29
N ASP A 96 16.93 5.73 -6.46
CA ASP A 96 17.12 6.40 -7.75
C ASP A 96 17.76 5.52 -8.84
N LYS A 97 18.61 4.58 -8.45
CA LYS A 97 19.35 3.69 -9.35
C LYS A 97 18.72 2.30 -9.49
N LEU A 98 18.11 1.82 -8.40
CA LEU A 98 17.63 0.44 -8.29
C LEU A 98 16.16 0.31 -8.68
N LEU A 99 15.29 1.21 -8.24
CA LEU A 99 13.86 1.11 -8.53
C LEU A 99 13.53 1.09 -10.03
N PRO A 100 14.14 1.90 -10.91
CA PRO A 100 13.89 1.79 -12.33
C PRO A 100 14.16 0.39 -12.90
N LYS A 101 15.23 -0.27 -12.43
CA LYS A 101 15.58 -1.64 -12.87
C LYS A 101 14.61 -2.69 -12.32
N ILE A 102 14.16 -2.49 -11.08
CA ILE A 102 13.16 -3.35 -10.45
C ILE A 102 11.83 -3.21 -11.21
N PHE A 103 11.38 -2.00 -11.51
CA PHE A 103 10.15 -1.74 -12.26
C PHE A 103 10.19 -2.39 -13.64
N ASP A 104 11.27 -2.21 -14.40
CA ASP A 104 11.49 -2.88 -15.69
C ASP A 104 11.46 -4.41 -15.58
N HIS A 105 11.94 -4.94 -14.46
CA HIS A 105 11.93 -6.38 -14.22
C HIS A 105 10.52 -6.88 -13.90
N LEU A 106 9.82 -6.25 -12.98
CA LEU A 106 8.46 -6.60 -12.54
C LEU A 106 7.45 -6.52 -13.70
N ALA A 107 7.59 -5.53 -14.57
CA ALA A 107 6.74 -5.36 -15.75
C ALA A 107 6.76 -6.60 -16.68
N LYS A 108 7.87 -7.34 -16.77
CA LYS A 108 7.97 -8.58 -17.56
C LYS A 108 7.09 -9.71 -17.02
N PHE A 109 6.74 -9.63 -15.74
CA PHE A 109 5.87 -10.58 -15.05
C PHE A 109 4.45 -10.05 -14.85
N GLN A 110 4.13 -8.89 -15.45
CA GLN A 110 2.81 -8.23 -15.33
C GLN A 110 2.48 -7.83 -13.89
N ILE A 111 3.49 -7.55 -13.07
CA ILE A 111 3.35 -7.04 -11.70
C ILE A 111 3.42 -5.52 -11.77
N GLY A 112 2.39 -4.85 -11.26
CA GLY A 112 2.32 -3.39 -11.19
C GLY A 112 3.38 -2.80 -10.26
N CYS A 113 3.89 -1.62 -10.60
CA CYS A 113 4.96 -0.95 -9.88
C CYS A 113 4.44 0.27 -9.12
N GLY A 114 4.59 0.27 -7.80
CA GLY A 114 4.22 1.37 -6.93
C GLY A 114 5.44 2.05 -6.29
N LEU A 115 5.33 3.36 -6.11
CA LEU A 115 6.30 4.19 -5.39
C LEU A 115 5.64 4.79 -4.15
N ALA A 116 6.16 4.51 -2.95
CA ALA A 116 5.71 5.12 -1.71
C ALA A 116 6.57 6.33 -1.35
N LEU A 117 5.93 7.39 -0.86
CA LEU A 117 6.57 8.63 -0.42
C LEU A 117 6.31 8.87 1.07
N LEU A 118 7.37 8.94 1.86
CA LEU A 118 7.28 9.36 3.26
C LEU A 118 6.91 10.86 3.37
N PRO A 119 6.42 11.33 4.53
CA PRO A 119 6.06 12.73 4.73
C PRO A 119 7.17 13.71 4.35
N ARG A 120 8.42 13.38 4.62
CA ARG A 120 9.59 14.24 4.35
C ARG A 120 9.99 14.36 2.88
N THR A 121 9.50 13.49 2.00
CA THR A 121 9.92 13.45 0.59
C THR A 121 8.94 14.23 -0.28
N ALA A 122 9.39 15.30 -0.88
CA ALA A 122 8.59 16.08 -1.82
C ALA A 122 8.50 15.37 -3.19
N PRO A 123 7.34 15.33 -3.87
CA PRO A 123 7.19 14.71 -5.18
C PRO A 123 8.19 15.22 -6.22
N ALA A 124 8.55 16.51 -6.17
CA ALA A 124 9.51 17.11 -7.09
C ALA A 124 10.93 16.52 -6.98
N GLU A 125 11.33 16.03 -5.80
CA GLU A 125 12.65 15.45 -5.56
C GLU A 125 12.81 14.08 -6.23
N VAL A 126 11.69 13.36 -6.43
CA VAL A 126 11.65 11.99 -6.95
C VAL A 126 10.82 11.89 -8.25
N GLY A 127 10.72 12.99 -8.98
CA GLY A 127 9.85 13.09 -10.16
C GLY A 127 10.13 12.05 -11.25
N GLU A 128 11.38 11.63 -11.44
CA GLU A 128 11.72 10.57 -12.39
C GLU A 128 11.12 9.21 -11.97
N LEU A 129 11.19 8.86 -10.68
CA LEU A 129 10.58 7.63 -10.16
C LEU A 129 9.04 7.68 -10.27
N ILE A 130 8.44 8.83 -9.99
CA ILE A 130 6.98 9.02 -10.13
C ILE A 130 6.53 8.80 -11.58
N ARG A 131 7.31 9.23 -12.60
CA ARG A 131 6.96 9.01 -14.02
C ARG A 131 6.96 7.55 -14.42
N LEU A 132 7.76 6.72 -13.74
CA LEU A 132 7.89 5.30 -14.01
C LEU A 132 6.87 4.44 -13.26
N ALA A 133 6.25 4.98 -12.20
CA ALA A 133 5.35 4.23 -11.35
C ALA A 133 3.91 4.22 -11.89
N ASP A 134 3.24 3.06 -11.81
CA ASP A 134 1.81 2.90 -12.09
C ASP A 134 0.97 3.50 -10.95
N THR A 135 1.50 3.41 -9.73
CA THR A 135 0.88 3.89 -8.50
C THR A 135 1.85 4.71 -7.69
N VAL A 136 1.36 5.79 -7.07
CA VAL A 136 2.14 6.55 -6.08
C VAL A 136 1.36 6.59 -4.78
N LEU A 137 1.91 5.93 -3.75
CA LEU A 137 1.37 5.89 -2.41
C LEU A 137 1.90 7.07 -1.59
N ILE A 138 1.00 7.88 -1.05
CA ILE A 138 1.30 8.92 -0.07
C ILE A 138 1.17 8.29 1.31
N PHE A 139 2.29 8.19 2.02
CA PHE A 139 2.31 7.68 3.37
C PHE A 139 2.02 8.82 4.37
N GLY A 140 0.89 8.73 5.06
CA GLY A 140 0.45 9.75 6.01
C GLY A 140 0.41 9.28 7.47
N GLY A 141 0.88 8.07 7.75
CA GLY A 141 0.81 7.44 9.06
C GLY A 141 2.13 7.40 9.85
N ARG A 142 2.17 6.54 10.85
CA ARG A 142 3.39 6.19 11.58
C ARG A 142 4.02 4.95 10.96
N LEU A 143 5.17 5.11 10.33
CA LEU A 143 5.84 4.06 9.59
C LEU A 143 6.06 2.78 10.43
N GLY A 144 5.59 1.64 9.91
CA GLY A 144 5.74 0.33 10.50
C GLY A 144 4.73 -0.01 11.61
N TYR A 145 3.74 0.85 11.88
CA TYR A 145 2.73 0.61 12.92
C TYR A 145 1.33 0.90 12.40
N GLN A 146 0.36 0.10 12.82
CA GLN A 146 -1.07 0.40 12.65
C GLN A 146 -1.59 1.35 13.75
N GLY A 147 -2.66 2.11 13.46
CA GLY A 147 -3.39 2.90 14.44
C GLY A 147 -2.81 4.28 14.73
N GLY A 148 -1.90 4.77 13.90
CA GLY A 148 -1.39 6.15 13.97
C GLY A 148 -2.44 7.20 13.56
N GLU A 149 -2.15 8.48 13.85
CA GLU A 149 -2.91 9.60 13.28
C GLU A 149 -2.48 9.88 11.85
N ALA A 150 -3.45 10.30 11.01
CA ALA A 150 -3.16 10.71 9.66
C ALA A 150 -2.57 12.13 9.63
N ASP A 151 -1.44 12.31 8.99
CA ASP A 151 -0.90 13.63 8.64
C ASP A 151 -1.57 14.13 7.34
N LEU A 152 -2.74 14.73 7.48
CA LEU A 152 -3.54 15.20 6.36
C LEU A 152 -2.86 16.31 5.54
N ALA A 153 -1.80 16.97 6.05
CA ALA A 153 -1.03 17.93 5.26
C ALA A 153 -0.37 17.26 4.03
N GLN A 154 -0.11 15.94 4.09
CA GLN A 154 0.46 15.20 2.97
C GLN A 154 -0.47 15.10 1.76
N LEU A 155 -1.77 15.39 1.90
CA LEU A 155 -2.72 15.41 0.80
C LEU A 155 -2.38 16.46 -0.29
N GLU A 156 -1.61 17.49 0.04
CA GLU A 156 -1.09 18.46 -0.95
C GLU A 156 -0.25 17.79 -2.04
N LYS A 157 0.36 16.63 -1.76
CA LYS A 157 1.15 15.85 -2.72
C LYS A 157 0.31 15.30 -3.88
N VAL A 158 -1.01 15.10 -3.69
CA VAL A 158 -1.89 14.56 -4.73
C VAL A 158 -1.79 15.39 -6.01
N ALA A 159 -1.97 16.71 -5.91
CA ALA A 159 -1.89 17.62 -7.07
C ALA A 159 -0.49 17.62 -7.70
N GLN A 160 0.56 17.58 -6.88
CA GLN A 160 1.96 17.56 -7.34
C GLN A 160 2.28 16.27 -8.10
N ILE A 161 1.84 15.12 -7.59
CA ILE A 161 2.01 13.80 -8.25
C ILE A 161 1.29 13.81 -9.59
N LYS A 162 0.03 14.28 -9.64
CA LYS A 162 -0.76 14.34 -10.87
C LYS A 162 -0.19 15.29 -11.92
N GLN A 163 0.52 16.34 -11.51
CA GLN A 163 1.27 17.20 -12.44
C GLN A 163 2.48 16.48 -13.06
N ILE A 164 3.17 15.62 -12.30
CA ILE A 164 4.35 14.87 -12.76
C ILE A 164 3.94 13.67 -13.61
N ASN A 165 2.94 12.90 -13.14
CA ASN A 165 2.39 11.73 -13.82
C ASN A 165 0.86 11.72 -13.73
N PRO A 166 0.15 12.30 -14.71
CA PRO A 166 -1.32 12.32 -14.73
C PRO A 166 -1.96 10.93 -14.75
N GLY A 167 -1.24 9.91 -15.25
CA GLY A 167 -1.70 8.53 -15.37
C GLY A 167 -1.56 7.71 -14.06
N ALA A 168 -0.71 8.13 -13.13
CA ALA A 168 -0.48 7.38 -11.90
C ALA A 168 -1.76 7.27 -11.05
N LEU A 169 -2.05 6.09 -10.52
CA LEU A 169 -3.01 5.92 -9.45
C LEU A 169 -2.40 6.55 -8.17
N VAL A 170 -3.11 7.48 -7.54
CA VAL A 170 -2.67 8.04 -6.24
C VAL A 170 -3.36 7.30 -5.12
N GLU A 171 -2.58 6.79 -4.19
CA GLU A 171 -2.98 5.95 -3.07
C GLU A 171 -2.61 6.62 -1.75
N TRP A 172 -3.42 6.41 -0.71
CA TRP A 172 -3.17 6.88 0.63
C TRP A 172 -3.04 5.71 1.59
N ASP A 173 -1.97 5.68 2.37
CA ASP A 173 -1.81 4.74 3.48
C ASP A 173 -1.41 5.48 4.76
N GLY A 174 -2.07 5.12 5.84
CA GLY A 174 -1.76 5.60 7.19
C GLY A 174 -2.84 6.47 7.83
N GLY A 175 -3.37 5.98 8.95
CA GLY A 175 -4.27 6.70 9.83
C GLY A 175 -5.66 7.00 9.29
N ALA A 176 -6.08 6.37 8.19
CA ALA A 176 -7.43 6.50 7.65
C ALA A 176 -8.47 5.87 8.58
N ARG A 177 -9.55 6.63 8.87
CA ARG A 177 -10.64 6.25 9.79
C ARG A 177 -11.90 7.05 9.47
N LEU A 178 -13.03 6.71 10.08
CA LEU A 178 -14.35 7.35 9.81
C LEU A 178 -14.31 8.88 9.84
N GLU A 179 -13.56 9.47 10.80
CA GLU A 179 -13.52 10.92 11.00
C GLU A 179 -12.77 11.68 9.88
N ASN A 180 -11.92 11.02 9.13
CA ASN A 180 -11.08 11.68 8.12
C ASN A 180 -11.21 11.10 6.70
N ILE A 181 -11.93 9.98 6.53
CA ILE A 181 -12.00 9.26 5.25
C ILE A 181 -12.55 10.13 4.12
N ALA A 182 -13.60 10.92 4.38
CA ALA A 182 -14.20 11.82 3.39
C ALA A 182 -13.22 12.93 2.95
N VAL A 183 -12.40 13.44 3.88
CA VAL A 183 -11.37 14.44 3.59
C VAL A 183 -10.28 13.86 2.69
N ILE A 184 -9.82 12.63 3.01
CA ILE A 184 -8.81 11.94 2.22
C ILE A 184 -9.35 11.64 0.81
N ALA A 185 -10.56 11.10 0.71
CA ALA A 185 -11.22 10.82 -0.56
C ALA A 185 -11.42 12.08 -1.42
N GLY A 186 -11.88 13.16 -0.79
CA GLY A 186 -12.11 14.46 -1.45
C GLY A 186 -10.84 15.13 -1.99
N ALA A 187 -9.67 14.75 -1.52
CA ALA A 187 -8.39 15.27 -2.01
C ALA A 187 -7.99 14.71 -3.39
N GLY A 188 -8.71 13.72 -3.92
CA GLY A 188 -8.47 13.16 -5.25
C GLY A 188 -7.58 11.91 -5.27
N VAL A 189 -7.40 11.23 -4.13
CA VAL A 189 -6.83 9.88 -4.09
C VAL A 189 -7.79 8.88 -4.73
N MET A 190 -7.27 7.81 -5.29
CA MET A 190 -8.07 6.79 -5.99
C MET A 190 -8.20 5.50 -5.19
N GLN A 191 -7.30 5.28 -4.24
CA GLN A 191 -7.31 4.15 -3.30
C GLN A 191 -6.93 4.65 -1.91
N ILE A 192 -7.59 4.11 -0.87
CA ILE A 192 -7.27 4.38 0.53
C ILE A 192 -7.09 3.03 1.24
N ASP A 193 -5.91 2.83 1.80
CA ASP A 193 -5.57 1.64 2.55
C ASP A 193 -5.96 1.84 4.01
N VAL A 194 -6.79 0.91 4.53
CA VAL A 194 -7.40 1.05 5.85
C VAL A 194 -7.02 -0.14 6.72
N GLY A 195 -6.18 0.11 7.71
CA GLY A 195 -5.71 -0.89 8.66
C GLY A 195 -6.60 -0.98 9.90
N SER A 196 -6.25 -0.22 10.95
CA SER A 196 -6.80 -0.34 12.29
C SER A 196 -8.31 -0.12 12.38
N ALA A 197 -8.88 0.75 11.57
CA ALA A 197 -10.32 1.03 11.58
C ALA A 197 -11.16 -0.20 11.21
N ILE A 198 -10.60 -1.11 10.40
CA ILE A 198 -11.24 -2.40 10.04
C ILE A 198 -10.75 -3.50 10.97
N SER A 199 -9.44 -3.62 11.18
CA SER A 199 -8.83 -4.77 11.87
C SER A 199 -9.10 -4.83 13.38
N TYR A 200 -9.42 -3.69 14.02
CA TYR A 200 -9.76 -3.63 15.44
C TYR A 200 -11.28 -3.57 15.69
N SER A 201 -12.09 -3.52 14.63
CA SER A 201 -13.53 -3.62 14.75
C SER A 201 -13.96 -5.05 15.11
N ALA A 202 -14.96 -5.18 15.98
CA ALA A 202 -15.60 -6.45 16.26
C ALA A 202 -16.42 -6.98 15.06
N ASP A 203 -16.81 -6.08 14.14
CA ASP A 203 -17.46 -6.37 12.86
C ASP A 203 -16.66 -5.71 11.71
N ALA A 204 -15.68 -6.43 11.19
CA ALA A 204 -14.83 -5.94 10.12
C ALA A 204 -15.61 -5.62 8.83
N LEU A 205 -16.64 -6.41 8.50
CA LEU A 205 -17.48 -6.17 7.33
C LEU A 205 -18.35 -4.90 7.50
N GLY A 206 -18.94 -4.70 8.68
CA GLY A 206 -19.73 -3.50 8.99
C GLY A 206 -18.86 -2.25 8.92
N ALA A 207 -17.69 -2.27 9.55
CA ALA A 207 -16.72 -1.17 9.51
C ALA A 207 -16.26 -0.87 8.07
N TYR A 208 -15.96 -1.89 7.28
CA TYR A 208 -15.60 -1.72 5.87
C TYR A 208 -16.71 -1.02 5.07
N ARG A 209 -17.96 -1.46 5.21
CA ARG A 209 -19.10 -0.87 4.48
C ARG A 209 -19.33 0.58 4.84
N GLU A 210 -19.26 0.92 6.13
CA GLU A 210 -19.41 2.29 6.62
C GLU A 210 -18.31 3.20 6.04
N ILE A 211 -17.06 2.74 6.02
CA ILE A 211 -15.94 3.47 5.44
C ILE A 211 -16.12 3.66 3.93
N VAL A 212 -16.57 2.63 3.19
CA VAL A 212 -16.84 2.72 1.75
C VAL A 212 -17.93 3.74 1.45
N GLU A 213 -19.00 3.76 2.24
CA GLU A 213 -20.10 4.73 2.10
C GLU A 213 -19.59 6.15 2.28
N LEU A 214 -18.95 6.45 3.42
CA LEU A 214 -18.42 7.78 3.73
C LEU A 214 -17.34 8.27 2.76
N ALA A 215 -16.54 7.37 2.20
CA ALA A 215 -15.51 7.74 1.22
C ALA A 215 -16.10 8.11 -0.15
N ASN A 216 -17.36 7.76 -0.43
CA ASN A 216 -17.99 7.93 -1.74
C ASN A 216 -19.27 8.78 -1.71
N GLU A 217 -19.58 9.41 -0.56
CA GLU A 217 -20.58 10.47 -0.45
C GLU A 217 -20.08 11.78 -1.09
#